data_a7a42ae5b0acd4a291908b97d236015b
#
_entry.id   a7a42ae5b0acd4a291908b97d236015b
#
_cell.length_a   1.000
_cell.length_b   1.000
_cell.length_c   1.000
_cell.angle_alpha   90.00
_cell.angle_beta   90.00
_cell.angle_gamma   90.00
#
_symmetry.space_group_name_H-M   'P 1'
#
loop_
_entity.id
_entity.type
_entity.pdbx_description
1 polymer ?
#
loop_
_entity_poly.entity_id
_entity_poly.type
_entity_poly.pdbx_seq_one_letter_code
_entity_poly.pdbx_strand_id
1 'polypeptide(L)'
;LDNLGKGRVIVGLGRGTAYNVYEYQGYGIPHEEALERYEEAEGIMLKAWTSPNGFRHEGRHWTLNVPRLRPTPFTKPHPYLIRAASSEDGALHLARRGLPFLMNVQSLEITAKRLIAYRATMAEAGFDAAHIARCMDESWVWRNVVVAETDEEARRIGLPAFEAMQEHRKKLREKIY
;
A
#
# COMPACT_ATOMS: atom_id res chain seq x y z
N LEU A 1 2.55 7.27 -17.38
CA LEU A 1 3.80 7.41 -16.60
C LEU A 1 4.78 6.27 -16.88
N ASP A 2 4.34 5.00 -16.86
CA ASP A 2 5.21 3.83 -17.08
C ASP A 2 5.92 3.88 -18.45
N ASN A 3 5.21 4.29 -19.52
CA ASN A 3 5.79 4.48 -20.85
C ASN A 3 6.82 5.61 -20.86
N LEU A 4 6.57 6.73 -20.20
CA LEU A 4 7.52 7.84 -20.09
C LEU A 4 8.71 7.47 -19.23
N GLY A 5 8.47 6.75 -18.16
CA GLY A 5 9.48 6.25 -17.22
C GLY A 5 10.26 5.04 -17.74
N LYS A 6 9.88 4.46 -18.90
CA LYS A 6 10.50 3.23 -19.46
C LYS A 6 10.60 2.11 -18.41
N GLY A 7 9.53 1.83 -17.70
CA GLY A 7 9.45 0.76 -16.70
C GLY A 7 10.03 1.11 -15.33
N ARG A 8 10.39 2.36 -15.06
CA ARG A 8 10.91 2.80 -13.75
C ARG A 8 9.82 3.22 -12.76
N VAL A 9 8.55 2.93 -13.07
CA VAL A 9 7.40 3.31 -12.23
C VAL A 9 7.04 2.17 -11.29
N ILE A 10 6.90 2.50 -10.01
CA ILE A 10 6.31 1.65 -9.00
C ILE A 10 4.94 2.24 -8.67
N VAL A 11 3.90 1.43 -8.76
CA VAL A 11 2.52 1.85 -8.47
C VAL A 11 2.17 1.48 -7.04
N GLY A 12 2.01 2.48 -6.18
CA GLY A 12 1.55 2.29 -4.81
C GLY A 12 0.02 2.24 -4.74
N LEU A 13 -0.52 1.19 -4.15
CA LEU A 13 -1.95 1.06 -3.88
C LEU A 13 -2.22 1.15 -2.38
N GLY A 14 -3.22 1.94 -2.02
CA GLY A 14 -3.69 2.09 -0.66
C GLY A 14 -5.22 2.08 -0.57
N ARG A 15 -5.74 1.36 0.41
CA ARG A 15 -7.16 1.31 0.71
C ARG A 15 -7.69 2.55 1.45
N GLY A 16 -6.81 3.40 1.96
CA GLY A 16 -7.12 4.38 2.97
C GLY A 16 -7.00 3.80 4.40
N THR A 17 -7.24 4.61 5.40
CA THR A 17 -7.12 4.22 6.80
C THR A 17 -8.41 4.47 7.56
N ALA A 18 -8.62 3.73 8.67
CA ALA A 18 -9.74 3.95 9.57
C ALA A 18 -9.78 5.37 10.18
N TYR A 19 -8.67 6.09 10.11
CA TYR A 19 -8.59 7.50 10.57
C TYR A 19 -9.17 8.50 9.56
N ASN A 20 -9.45 8.07 8.33
CA ASN A 20 -9.96 8.92 7.25
C ASN A 20 -11.37 8.47 6.81
N VAL A 21 -12.21 8.04 7.76
CA VAL A 21 -13.59 7.59 7.49
C VAL A 21 -14.39 8.67 6.77
N TYR A 22 -14.14 9.95 7.05
CA TYR A 22 -14.80 11.07 6.38
C TYR A 22 -14.57 11.08 4.85
N GLU A 23 -13.46 10.54 4.36
CA GLU A 23 -13.21 10.42 2.91
C GLU A 23 -14.22 9.44 2.28
N TYR A 24 -14.47 8.30 2.93
CA TYR A 24 -15.47 7.34 2.49
C TYR A 24 -16.88 7.94 2.53
N GLN A 25 -17.21 8.66 3.61
CA GLN A 25 -18.49 9.35 3.77
C GLN A 25 -18.71 10.38 2.66
N GLY A 26 -17.68 11.15 2.30
CA GLY A 26 -17.73 12.13 1.23
C GLY A 26 -18.08 11.54 -0.15
N TYR A 27 -17.78 10.26 -0.36
CA TYR A 27 -18.15 9.52 -1.58
C TYR A 27 -19.37 8.61 -1.39
N GLY A 28 -20.02 8.64 -0.24
CA GLY A 28 -21.17 7.77 0.06
C GLY A 28 -20.81 6.28 0.12
N ILE A 29 -19.57 5.95 0.48
CA ILE A 29 -19.06 4.58 0.55
C ILE A 29 -19.06 4.12 2.00
N PRO A 30 -19.72 3.01 2.34
CA PRO A 30 -19.58 2.39 3.66
C PRO A 30 -18.14 1.94 3.89
N HIS A 31 -17.57 2.31 5.04
CA HIS A 31 -16.17 1.96 5.36
C HIS A 31 -15.94 0.44 5.43
N GLU A 32 -16.98 -0.31 5.82
CA GLU A 32 -16.96 -1.78 5.89
C GLU A 32 -16.70 -2.44 4.54
N GLU A 33 -17.09 -1.79 3.45
CA GLU A 33 -16.87 -2.27 2.08
C GLU A 33 -15.48 -1.94 1.54
N ALA A 34 -14.68 -1.20 2.30
CA ALA A 34 -13.41 -0.65 1.82
C ALA A 34 -12.43 -1.74 1.34
N LEU A 35 -12.35 -2.90 2.01
CA LEU A 35 -11.47 -3.99 1.60
C LEU A 35 -11.96 -4.64 0.31
N GLU A 36 -13.23 -5.00 0.24
CA GLU A 36 -13.82 -5.65 -0.93
C GLU A 36 -13.73 -4.76 -2.17
N ARG A 37 -14.06 -3.47 -2.03
CA ARG A 37 -13.93 -2.50 -3.12
C ARG A 37 -12.47 -2.35 -3.56
N TYR A 38 -11.55 -2.28 -2.62
CA TYR A 38 -10.13 -2.19 -2.93
C TYR A 38 -9.65 -3.40 -3.75
N GLU A 39 -10.01 -4.62 -3.35
CA GLU A 39 -9.60 -5.85 -4.02
C GLU A 39 -10.25 -5.97 -5.41
N GLU A 40 -11.52 -5.61 -5.53
CA GLU A 40 -12.20 -5.60 -6.82
C GLU A 40 -11.59 -4.56 -7.78
N ALA A 41 -11.29 -3.35 -7.28
CA ALA A 41 -10.63 -2.30 -8.07
C ALA A 41 -9.22 -2.71 -8.50
N GLU A 42 -8.43 -3.34 -7.62
CA GLU A 42 -7.12 -3.90 -7.97
C GLU A 42 -7.24 -4.93 -9.09
N GLY A 43 -8.20 -5.85 -8.98
CA GLY A 43 -8.46 -6.85 -9.99
C GLY A 43 -8.85 -6.25 -11.36
N ILE A 44 -9.71 -5.23 -11.35
CA ILE A 44 -10.10 -4.48 -12.57
C ILE A 44 -8.88 -3.81 -13.19
N MET A 45 -8.05 -3.15 -12.40
CA MET A 45 -6.86 -2.45 -12.86
C MET A 45 -5.84 -3.42 -13.49
N LEU A 46 -5.57 -4.56 -12.84
CA LEU A 46 -4.69 -5.60 -13.38
C LEU A 46 -5.22 -6.15 -14.70
N LYS A 47 -6.52 -6.45 -14.79
CA LYS A 47 -7.16 -6.88 -16.04
C LYS A 47 -7.04 -5.82 -17.13
N ALA A 48 -7.24 -4.54 -16.79
CA ALA A 48 -7.12 -3.46 -17.76
C ALA A 48 -5.72 -3.36 -18.37
N TRP A 49 -4.68 -3.60 -17.57
CA TRP A 49 -3.29 -3.57 -18.04
C TRP A 49 -2.88 -4.80 -18.85
N THR A 50 -3.52 -5.95 -18.59
CA THR A 50 -3.12 -7.25 -19.17
C THR A 50 -4.03 -7.74 -20.28
N SER A 51 -5.21 -7.13 -20.46
CA SER A 51 -6.19 -7.54 -21.48
C SER A 51 -6.01 -6.76 -22.78
N PRO A 52 -5.43 -7.34 -23.84
CA PRO A 52 -5.09 -6.61 -25.08
C PRO A 52 -6.31 -6.15 -25.87
N ASN A 53 -7.46 -6.78 -25.66
CA ASN A 53 -8.69 -6.52 -26.41
C ASN A 53 -9.82 -5.92 -25.57
N GLY A 54 -9.49 -5.48 -24.33
CA GLY A 54 -10.49 -5.08 -23.34
C GLY A 54 -11.17 -6.27 -22.67
N PHE A 55 -12.12 -5.99 -21.76
CA PHE A 55 -12.83 -7.05 -21.03
C PHE A 55 -14.16 -6.51 -20.46
N ARG A 56 -15.06 -7.43 -20.16
CA ARG A 56 -16.24 -7.17 -19.33
C ARG A 56 -15.92 -7.57 -17.89
N HIS A 57 -16.36 -6.78 -16.94
CA HIS A 57 -16.29 -7.05 -15.51
C HIS A 57 -17.69 -6.98 -14.91
N GLU A 58 -18.06 -8.02 -14.19
CA GLU A 58 -19.30 -8.12 -13.43
C GLU A 58 -18.92 -8.51 -12.01
N GLY A 59 -18.78 -7.52 -11.14
CA GLY A 59 -18.41 -7.69 -9.75
C GLY A 59 -19.52 -7.26 -8.80
N ARG A 60 -19.22 -7.28 -7.53
CA ARG A 60 -20.16 -6.85 -6.49
C ARG A 60 -20.38 -5.34 -6.51
N HIS A 61 -19.31 -4.58 -6.72
CA HIS A 61 -19.33 -3.12 -6.63
C HIS A 61 -19.33 -2.43 -7.99
N TRP A 62 -18.82 -3.10 -9.03
CA TRP A 62 -18.75 -2.53 -10.39
C TRP A 62 -19.18 -3.51 -11.46
N THR A 63 -19.94 -3.00 -12.40
CA THR A 63 -20.21 -3.65 -13.68
C THR A 63 -19.70 -2.75 -14.78
N LEU A 64 -18.68 -3.20 -15.50
CA LEU A 64 -17.94 -2.38 -16.46
C LEU A 64 -17.76 -3.12 -17.78
N ASN A 65 -17.79 -2.36 -18.86
CA ASN A 65 -17.29 -2.79 -20.15
C ASN A 65 -16.07 -1.93 -20.49
N VAL A 66 -14.88 -2.49 -20.27
CA VAL A 66 -13.61 -1.78 -20.40
C VAL A 66 -13.08 -2.00 -21.81
N PRO A 67 -13.00 -0.94 -22.64
CA PRO A 67 -12.37 -1.04 -23.94
C PRO A 67 -10.87 -1.26 -23.78
N ARG A 68 -10.19 -1.60 -24.87
CA ARG A 68 -8.74 -1.74 -24.86
C ARG A 68 -8.07 -0.48 -24.30
N LEU A 69 -7.28 -0.65 -23.22
CA LEU A 69 -6.51 0.44 -22.63
C LEU A 69 -5.37 0.89 -23.58
N ARG A 70 -5.26 2.20 -23.78
CA ARG A 70 -4.18 2.81 -24.57
C ARG A 70 -3.67 4.08 -23.89
N PRO A 71 -2.32 4.28 -23.81
CA PRO A 71 -1.29 3.31 -24.17
C PRO A 71 -1.28 2.10 -23.23
N THR A 72 -0.87 0.93 -23.71
CA THR A 72 -0.59 -0.23 -22.84
C THR A 72 0.65 0.05 -22.00
N PRO A 73 0.80 -0.54 -20.82
CA PRO A 73 2.00 -0.41 -20.01
C PRO A 73 3.27 -0.81 -20.78
N PHE A 74 4.37 -0.11 -20.53
CA PHE A 74 5.69 -0.46 -21.03
C PHE A 74 6.17 -1.76 -20.38
N THR A 75 6.07 -1.84 -19.06
CA THR A 75 6.43 -3.03 -18.27
C THR A 75 5.41 -4.14 -18.47
N LYS A 76 5.87 -5.35 -18.66
CA LYS A 76 5.03 -6.53 -18.85
C LYS A 76 5.16 -7.51 -17.69
N PRO A 77 4.06 -8.10 -17.24
CA PRO A 77 2.67 -7.94 -17.73
C PRO A 77 2.04 -6.61 -17.34
N HIS A 78 2.54 -5.93 -16.32
CA HIS A 78 2.09 -4.64 -15.80
C HIS A 78 3.20 -3.98 -14.96
N PRO A 79 3.12 -2.67 -14.64
CA PRO A 79 4.05 -2.01 -13.73
C PRO A 79 4.11 -2.73 -12.37
N TYR A 80 5.27 -2.62 -11.73
CA TYR A 80 5.43 -3.15 -10.39
C TYR A 80 4.42 -2.51 -9.41
N LEU A 81 3.78 -3.36 -8.60
CA LEU A 81 2.76 -2.94 -7.64
C LEU A 81 3.23 -3.19 -6.21
N ILE A 82 3.13 -2.16 -5.38
CA ILE A 82 3.29 -2.29 -3.94
C ILE A 82 2.01 -1.88 -3.23
N ARG A 83 1.61 -2.61 -2.19
CA ARG A 83 0.36 -2.40 -1.47
C ARG A 83 0.65 -1.86 -0.08
N ALA A 84 0.00 -0.77 0.28
CA ALA A 84 0.16 -0.20 1.61
C ALA A 84 -0.58 -1.04 2.67
N ALA A 85 0.12 -1.38 3.76
CA ALA A 85 -0.45 -2.04 4.92
C ALA A 85 -0.07 -1.27 6.19
N SER A 86 -1.04 -0.59 6.80
CA SER A 86 -0.85 0.19 8.03
C SER A 86 -1.12 -0.61 9.31
N SER A 87 -1.86 -1.71 9.23
CA SER A 87 -2.19 -2.61 10.33
C SER A 87 -1.44 -3.94 10.22
N GLU A 88 -1.40 -4.69 11.30
CA GLU A 88 -0.88 -6.06 11.30
C GLU A 88 -1.75 -6.97 10.42
N ASP A 89 -3.07 -6.93 10.61
CA ASP A 89 -4.01 -7.71 9.79
C ASP A 89 -3.83 -7.46 8.29
N GLY A 90 -3.60 -6.21 7.89
CA GLY A 90 -3.33 -5.85 6.50
C GLY A 90 -2.04 -6.49 5.97
N ALA A 91 -0.97 -6.50 6.77
CA ALA A 91 0.28 -7.16 6.41
C ALA A 91 0.11 -8.69 6.31
N LEU A 92 -0.58 -9.31 7.27
CA LEU A 92 -0.86 -10.75 7.26
C LEU A 92 -1.79 -11.16 6.11
N HIS A 93 -2.76 -10.30 5.75
CA HIS A 93 -3.60 -10.51 4.56
C HIS A 93 -2.75 -10.57 3.28
N LEU A 94 -1.80 -9.65 3.11
CA LEU A 94 -0.89 -9.66 1.96
C LEU A 94 0.08 -10.85 2.01
N ALA A 95 0.53 -11.27 3.20
CA ALA A 95 1.34 -12.47 3.39
C ALA A 95 0.65 -13.73 2.86
N ARG A 96 -0.64 -13.93 3.19
CA ARG A 96 -1.44 -15.07 2.69
C ARG A 96 -1.60 -15.07 1.18
N ARG A 97 -1.48 -13.91 0.53
CA ARG A 97 -1.54 -13.74 -0.93
C ARG A 97 -0.15 -13.82 -1.58
N GLY A 98 0.92 -13.95 -0.81
CA GLY A 98 2.30 -13.96 -1.34
C GLY A 98 2.72 -12.65 -1.99
N LEU A 99 2.29 -11.51 -1.43
CA LEU A 99 2.49 -10.18 -2.01
C LEU A 99 3.34 -9.29 -1.10
N PRO A 100 4.31 -8.54 -1.65
CA PRO A 100 5.07 -7.56 -0.90
C PRO A 100 4.21 -6.37 -0.48
N PHE A 101 4.64 -5.64 0.54
CA PHE A 101 3.89 -4.51 1.08
C PHE A 101 4.76 -3.31 1.46
N LEU A 102 4.12 -2.14 1.53
CA LEU A 102 4.69 -0.93 2.09
C LEU A 102 4.10 -0.71 3.49
N MET A 103 4.96 -0.78 4.50
CA MET A 103 4.60 -0.50 5.89
C MET A 103 4.70 1.00 6.16
N ASN A 104 3.69 1.58 6.80
CA ASN A 104 3.77 2.96 7.30
C ASN A 104 4.71 3.05 8.52
N VAL A 105 5.02 4.29 8.94
CA VAL A 105 5.89 4.57 10.09
C VAL A 105 5.37 3.89 11.36
N GLN A 106 6.24 3.06 11.96
CA GLN A 106 6.02 2.36 13.23
C GLN A 106 7.33 2.38 14.04
N SER A 107 7.29 2.00 15.31
CA SER A 107 8.51 1.75 16.07
C SER A 107 9.33 0.61 15.45
N LEU A 108 10.62 0.57 15.75
CA LEU A 108 11.49 -0.53 15.29
C LEU A 108 11.01 -1.90 15.80
N GLU A 109 10.55 -1.96 17.04
CA GLU A 109 10.01 -3.16 17.64
C GLU A 109 8.76 -3.68 16.93
N ILE A 110 7.77 -2.81 16.69
CA ILE A 110 6.56 -3.16 15.95
C ILE A 110 6.89 -3.58 14.53
N THR A 111 7.83 -2.89 13.87
CA THR A 111 8.29 -3.24 12.53
C THR A 111 8.88 -4.65 12.50
N ALA A 112 9.79 -4.97 13.43
CA ALA A 112 10.41 -6.28 13.51
C ALA A 112 9.37 -7.38 13.76
N LYS A 113 8.47 -7.18 14.72
CA LYS A 113 7.38 -8.13 15.01
C LYS A 113 6.52 -8.41 13.78
N ARG A 114 6.12 -7.37 13.04
CA ARG A 114 5.30 -7.53 11.82
C ARG A 114 6.03 -8.27 10.71
N LEU A 115 7.32 -7.98 10.48
CA LEU A 115 8.10 -8.68 9.48
C LEU A 115 8.28 -10.17 9.82
N ILE A 116 8.46 -10.49 11.10
CA ILE A 116 8.53 -11.89 11.59
C ILE A 116 7.18 -12.59 11.34
N ALA A 117 6.08 -11.98 11.76
CA ALA A 117 4.74 -12.54 11.58
C ALA A 117 4.37 -12.67 10.08
N TYR A 118 4.69 -11.68 9.25
CA TYR A 118 4.49 -11.71 7.82
C TYR A 118 5.22 -12.90 7.17
N ARG A 119 6.50 -13.09 7.50
CA ARG A 119 7.31 -14.21 7.01
C ARG A 119 6.73 -15.58 7.43
N ALA A 120 6.33 -15.70 8.70
CA ALA A 120 5.73 -16.93 9.22
C ALA A 120 4.42 -17.26 8.51
N THR A 121 3.54 -16.26 8.34
CA THR A 121 2.24 -16.42 7.65
C THR A 121 2.42 -16.83 6.19
N MET A 122 3.44 -16.31 5.49
CA MET A 122 3.75 -16.76 4.13
C MET A 122 4.15 -18.24 4.10
N ALA A 123 4.99 -18.68 5.03
CA ALA A 123 5.39 -20.09 5.13
C ALA A 123 4.18 -21.00 5.43
N GLU A 124 3.31 -20.60 6.37
CA GLU A 124 2.05 -21.28 6.67
C GLU A 124 1.09 -21.35 5.47
N ALA A 125 1.10 -20.32 4.62
CA ALA A 125 0.32 -20.29 3.37
C ALA A 125 0.93 -21.14 2.24
N GLY A 126 2.08 -21.79 2.47
CA GLY A 126 2.70 -22.73 1.56
C GLY A 126 3.66 -22.11 0.53
N PHE A 127 4.06 -20.85 0.69
CA PHE A 127 5.06 -20.24 -0.18
C PHE A 127 6.46 -20.78 0.15
N ASP A 128 7.26 -21.02 -0.90
CA ASP A 128 8.62 -21.49 -0.75
C ASP A 128 9.59 -20.39 -0.24
N ALA A 129 10.77 -20.79 0.20
CA ALA A 129 11.76 -19.90 0.77
C ALA A 129 12.23 -18.81 -0.21
N ALA A 130 12.30 -19.12 -1.50
CA ALA A 130 12.74 -18.17 -2.53
C ALA A 130 11.68 -17.07 -2.76
N HIS A 131 10.39 -17.45 -2.79
CA HIS A 131 9.29 -16.50 -2.89
C HIS A 131 9.22 -15.60 -1.65
N ILE A 132 9.36 -16.19 -0.45
CA ILE A 132 9.36 -15.43 0.80
C ILE A 132 10.52 -14.43 0.82
N ALA A 133 11.74 -14.86 0.48
CA ALA A 133 12.91 -13.98 0.42
C ALA A 133 12.68 -12.81 -0.53
N ARG A 134 12.17 -13.07 -1.73
CA ARG A 134 11.84 -12.02 -2.71
C ARG A 134 10.82 -11.03 -2.15
N CYS A 135 9.73 -11.50 -1.55
CA CYS A 135 8.72 -10.61 -0.97
C CYS A 135 9.27 -9.78 0.20
N MET A 136 10.18 -10.34 0.99
CA MET A 136 10.87 -9.59 2.06
C MET A 136 11.77 -8.48 1.48
N ASP A 137 12.53 -8.76 0.42
CA ASP A 137 13.40 -7.79 -0.25
C ASP A 137 12.61 -6.68 -0.95
N GLU A 138 11.44 -7.03 -1.49
CA GLU A 138 10.53 -6.11 -2.17
C GLU A 138 9.59 -5.35 -1.22
N SER A 139 9.56 -5.70 0.06
CA SER A 139 8.73 -4.99 1.05
C SER A 139 9.47 -3.77 1.60
N TRP A 140 8.76 -2.67 1.73
CA TRP A 140 9.32 -1.40 2.13
C TRP A 140 8.76 -0.94 3.46
N VAL A 141 9.58 -0.17 4.17
CA VAL A 141 9.19 0.48 5.42
C VAL A 141 9.40 1.98 5.27
N TRP A 142 8.33 2.73 5.43
CA TRP A 142 8.44 4.19 5.47
C TRP A 142 9.01 4.66 6.80
N ARG A 143 10.01 5.54 6.74
CA ARG A 143 10.65 6.17 7.89
C ARG A 143 10.72 7.67 7.72
N ASN A 144 10.53 8.41 8.81
CA ASN A 144 10.95 9.81 8.88
C ASN A 144 12.46 9.84 9.14
N VAL A 145 13.17 10.63 8.35
CA VAL A 145 14.63 10.75 8.43
C VAL A 145 15.00 12.22 8.54
N VAL A 146 15.87 12.54 9.45
CA VAL A 146 16.50 13.86 9.58
C VAL A 146 18.01 13.67 9.48
N VAL A 147 18.64 14.46 8.62
CA VAL A 147 20.09 14.43 8.38
C VAL A 147 20.69 15.76 8.82
N ALA A 148 21.76 15.71 9.60
CA ALA A 148 22.55 16.87 10.04
C ALA A 148 24.03 16.46 10.17
N GLU A 149 24.91 17.39 10.53
CA GLU A 149 26.33 17.14 10.71
C GLU A 149 26.61 16.12 11.83
N THR A 150 25.75 16.10 12.87
CA THR A 150 25.86 15.18 14.01
C THR A 150 24.48 14.62 14.38
N ASP A 151 24.48 13.46 15.04
CA ASP A 151 23.25 12.84 15.57
C ASP A 151 22.57 13.74 16.62
N GLU A 152 23.34 14.49 17.41
CA GLU A 152 22.83 15.41 18.40
C GLU A 152 22.08 16.57 17.72
N GLU A 153 22.66 17.14 16.68
CA GLU A 153 22.02 18.18 15.89
C GLU A 153 20.77 17.65 15.16
N ALA A 154 20.83 16.46 14.57
CA ALA A 154 19.69 15.82 13.93
C ALA A 154 18.52 15.64 14.91
N ARG A 155 18.79 15.21 16.15
CA ARG A 155 17.77 15.11 17.20
C ARG A 155 17.23 16.47 17.61
N ARG A 156 18.10 17.46 17.81
CA ARG A 156 17.73 18.82 18.19
C ARG A 156 16.76 19.46 17.20
N ILE A 157 16.96 19.22 15.90
CA ILE A 157 16.11 19.74 14.83
C ILE A 157 14.89 18.85 14.62
N GLY A 158 15.07 17.54 14.56
CA GLY A 158 14.07 16.59 14.13
C GLY A 158 12.97 16.33 15.16
N LEU A 159 13.30 16.21 16.45
CA LEU A 159 12.31 15.90 17.47
C LEU A 159 11.23 16.98 17.60
N PRO A 160 11.55 18.28 17.73
CA PRO A 160 10.52 19.33 17.81
C PRO A 160 9.65 19.39 16.54
N ALA A 161 10.24 19.19 15.36
CA ALA A 161 9.52 19.19 14.10
C ALA A 161 8.54 17.99 14.01
N PHE A 162 8.97 16.80 14.47
CA PHE A 162 8.13 15.62 14.53
C PHE A 162 6.97 15.81 15.53
N GLU A 163 7.23 16.32 16.72
CA GLU A 163 6.23 16.61 17.74
C GLU A 163 5.19 17.62 17.25
N ALA A 164 5.64 18.71 16.62
CA ALA A 164 4.75 19.70 16.02
C ALA A 164 3.86 19.12 14.92
N MET A 165 4.42 18.24 14.07
CA MET A 165 3.65 17.52 13.05
C MET A 165 2.59 16.60 13.68
N GLN A 166 2.94 15.86 14.73
CA GLN A 166 2.01 14.97 15.42
C GLN A 166 0.88 15.73 16.10
N GLU A 167 1.19 16.83 16.76
CA GLU A 167 0.19 17.71 17.38
C GLU A 167 -0.74 18.33 16.33
N HIS A 168 -0.20 18.78 15.22
CA HIS A 168 -1.02 19.30 14.11
C HIS A 168 -1.99 18.25 13.57
N ARG A 169 -1.52 17.02 13.35
CA ARG A 169 -2.36 15.90 12.90
C ARG A 169 -3.45 15.57 13.92
N LYS A 170 -3.12 15.61 15.21
CA LYS A 170 -4.11 15.38 16.29
C LYS A 170 -5.21 16.45 16.24
N LYS A 171 -4.85 17.72 16.18
CA LYS A 171 -5.82 18.84 16.10
C LYS A 171 -6.70 18.77 14.86
N LEU A 172 -6.16 18.33 13.72
CA LEU A 172 -6.97 18.11 12.50
C LEU A 172 -8.01 17.03 12.70
N ARG A 173 -7.64 15.92 13.33
CA ARG A 173 -8.58 14.82 13.62
C ARG A 173 -9.68 15.24 14.56
N GLU A 174 -9.35 15.97 15.64
CA GLU A 174 -10.31 16.50 16.60
C GLU A 174 -11.33 17.46 15.99
N LYS A 175 -11.02 18.08 14.84
CA LYS A 175 -11.95 18.94 14.09
C LYS A 175 -12.88 18.17 13.17
N ILE A 176 -12.56 16.93 12.84
CA ILE A 176 -13.28 16.11 11.87
C ILE A 176 -14.21 15.12 12.59
N TYR A 177 -13.82 14.69 13.77
CA TYR A 177 -14.57 13.78 14.65
C TYR A 177 -15.02 14.49 15.95
#